data_e36b92efed4ba6010378dc2e57b923a6
#
_entry.id   e36b92efed4ba6010378dc2e57b923a6
#
_cell.length_a   1.000
_cell.length_b   1.000
_cell.length_c   1.000
_cell.angle_alpha   90.00
_cell.angle_beta   90.00
_cell.angle_gamma   90.00
#
_symmetry.space_group_name_H-M   'P 1'
#
loop_
_entity.id
_entity.type
_entity.pdbx_description
1 polymer ?
#
loop_
_entity_poly.entity_id
_entity_poly.type
_entity_poly.pdbx_seq_one_letter_code
_entity_poly.pdbx_strand_id
1 'polypeptide(L)'
;MLRPISNFFSKNRNLIPLMSTAFLALAAYGIGAYFFVGMRNPQVFFNLFRNSSFLLISGIGMTFVILTGGIDLSVSGVVALTTVASAVLLREGWDPWSVILLMLAMGMTLGAIMGSFIVYLKVQPFIATLAGMWFARGMCFFISDNVVAIDDRIFQILGRTKILIPGLTELAAKQGNPAPFISIPVVVAFSLLIVAIYVAHYTRFGRTVYAIGGNEGRNEQSARLMGLPVDRTKMLVYTFNGFCSALAGLSFSLFVSSGHGLYASGFELDVIASVVMGGTMLTGGSGYVFGTLFGVLVLAVTQALIQFIGTLSSWWTRIVIGLLTLTFIGVQTILANRKSGRQGTQTTQELLAVRSKRQRLAFGLGTLVVLAIVAILASSRLGSASSAETPGTAQCVIKPFREEEAANLIKDGAAIVYNRTAGPLCVDELFAIYPDGRVLGNDGVNEVEKQVDPAEVEQILAKISGEYKWFTDAIYGRYLTPCRQCFAHYVSISYQGQEKTVSQVDGTASMPAGYTLTLAVIRSVLPDINPAP
;
A
#
# COMPACT_ATOMS: atom_id res chain seq x y z
N MET A 1 -38.55 17.94 11.81
CA MET A 1 -37.09 18.20 11.66
C MET A 1 -36.44 17.72 10.36
N LEU A 2 -37.06 16.91 9.50
CA LEU A 2 -36.45 16.36 8.27
C LEU A 2 -36.56 17.24 7.00
N ARG A 3 -37.42 18.26 6.99
CA ARG A 3 -37.61 19.17 5.82
C ARG A 3 -36.38 20.03 5.45
N PRO A 4 -35.62 20.64 6.40
CA PRO A 4 -34.44 21.44 6.02
C PRO A 4 -33.31 20.59 5.41
N ILE A 5 -33.15 19.34 5.85
CA ILE A 5 -32.14 18.40 5.33
C ILE A 5 -32.49 18.01 3.89
N SER A 6 -33.76 17.72 3.59
CA SER A 6 -34.20 17.37 2.23
C SER A 6 -34.00 18.52 1.22
N ASN A 7 -34.21 19.78 1.65
CA ASN A 7 -33.99 20.95 0.83
C ASN A 7 -32.51 21.24 0.56
N PHE A 8 -31.61 21.00 1.55
CA PHE A 8 -30.18 21.10 1.35
C PHE A 8 -29.66 20.09 0.31
N PHE A 9 -30.09 18.82 0.41
CA PHE A 9 -29.73 17.77 -0.54
C PHE A 9 -30.33 17.99 -1.94
N SER A 10 -31.51 18.59 -2.04
CA SER A 10 -32.11 18.90 -3.33
C SER A 10 -31.38 20.03 -4.07
N LYS A 11 -30.86 21.01 -3.34
CA LYS A 11 -30.10 22.14 -3.87
C LYS A 11 -28.67 21.77 -4.25
N ASN A 12 -28.05 20.83 -3.51
CA ASN A 12 -26.64 20.45 -3.68
C ASN A 12 -26.46 19.01 -4.17
N ARG A 13 -27.24 18.57 -5.15
CA ARG A 13 -27.21 17.20 -5.68
C ARG A 13 -25.84 16.70 -6.15
N ASN A 14 -24.96 17.60 -6.57
CA ASN A 14 -23.61 17.25 -7.03
C ASN A 14 -22.67 16.89 -5.87
N LEU A 15 -22.99 17.28 -4.62
CA LEU A 15 -22.23 16.94 -3.42
C LEU A 15 -22.64 15.60 -2.80
N ILE A 16 -23.74 14.99 -3.25
CA ILE A 16 -24.25 13.73 -2.68
C ILE A 16 -23.20 12.60 -2.75
N PRO A 17 -22.51 12.34 -3.88
CA PRO A 17 -21.48 11.32 -3.95
C PRO A 17 -20.33 11.59 -2.97
N LEU A 18 -19.87 12.83 -2.90
CA LEU A 18 -18.81 13.25 -1.97
C LEU A 18 -19.19 13.00 -0.51
N MET A 19 -20.41 13.46 -0.13
CA MET A 19 -20.89 13.29 1.26
C MET A 19 -21.10 11.83 1.64
N SER A 20 -21.59 11.01 0.69
CA SER A 20 -21.77 9.57 0.90
C SER A 20 -20.44 8.85 1.11
N THR A 21 -19.41 9.20 0.36
CA THR A 21 -18.07 8.61 0.51
C THR A 21 -17.39 9.07 1.80
N ALA A 22 -17.53 10.36 2.15
CA ALA A 22 -17.03 10.88 3.41
C ALA A 22 -17.70 10.19 4.62
N PHE A 23 -19.03 10.04 4.55
CA PHE A 23 -19.77 9.31 5.58
C PHE A 23 -19.35 7.85 5.68
N LEU A 24 -19.16 7.16 4.54
CA LEU A 24 -18.70 5.77 4.51
C LEU A 24 -17.31 5.62 5.14
N ALA A 25 -16.36 6.51 4.79
CA ALA A 25 -15.02 6.48 5.36
C ALA A 25 -15.02 6.65 6.89
N LEU A 26 -15.79 7.65 7.37
CA LEU A 26 -15.91 7.94 8.81
C LEU A 26 -16.67 6.83 9.54
N ALA A 27 -17.75 6.32 8.97
CA ALA A 27 -18.51 5.21 9.55
C ALA A 27 -17.67 3.93 9.63
N ALA A 28 -16.94 3.57 8.56
CA ALA A 28 -16.06 2.41 8.54
C ALA A 28 -14.94 2.55 9.58
N TYR A 29 -14.31 3.73 9.70
CA TYR A 29 -13.33 3.98 10.75
C TYR A 29 -13.93 3.90 12.15
N GLY A 30 -15.11 4.50 12.38
CA GLY A 30 -15.83 4.46 13.65
C GLY A 30 -16.21 3.03 14.07
N ILE A 31 -16.68 2.22 13.13
CA ILE A 31 -16.97 0.79 13.34
C ILE A 31 -15.67 0.05 13.71
N GLY A 32 -14.58 0.29 12.97
CA GLY A 32 -13.27 -0.29 13.28
C GLY A 32 -12.77 0.09 14.67
N ALA A 33 -12.88 1.36 15.05
CA ALA A 33 -12.50 1.85 16.37
C ALA A 33 -13.38 1.29 17.51
N TYR A 34 -14.65 0.95 17.21
CA TYR A 34 -15.52 0.28 18.16
C TYR A 34 -15.07 -1.17 18.41
N PHE A 35 -14.76 -1.91 17.34
CA PHE A 35 -14.39 -3.33 17.43
C PHE A 35 -12.94 -3.56 17.81
N PHE A 36 -12.01 -2.71 17.37
CA PHE A 36 -10.57 -2.87 17.58
C PHE A 36 -10.01 -1.77 18.48
N VAL A 37 -9.60 -2.11 19.70
CA VAL A 37 -9.03 -1.17 20.66
C VAL A 37 -7.80 -0.45 20.09
N GLY A 38 -6.98 -1.14 19.29
CA GLY A 38 -5.81 -0.55 18.63
C GLY A 38 -6.15 0.61 17.68
N MET A 39 -7.31 0.60 17.03
CA MET A 39 -7.76 1.68 16.14
C MET A 39 -8.19 2.96 16.88
N ARG A 40 -8.39 2.90 18.19
CA ARG A 40 -8.71 4.08 19.02
C ARG A 40 -7.51 4.98 19.25
N ASN A 41 -6.29 4.48 19.01
CA ASN A 41 -5.10 5.29 19.14
C ASN A 41 -5.08 6.38 18.04
N PRO A 42 -4.95 7.67 18.39
CA PRO A 42 -4.91 8.77 17.42
C PRO A 42 -3.82 8.59 16.33
N GLN A 43 -2.68 7.99 16.68
CA GLN A 43 -1.62 7.74 15.71
C GLN A 43 -2.06 6.81 14.58
N VAL A 44 -2.98 5.86 14.83
CA VAL A 44 -3.50 4.96 13.79
C VAL A 44 -4.28 5.75 12.73
N PHE A 45 -5.04 6.77 13.13
CA PHE A 45 -5.70 7.67 12.19
C PHE A 45 -4.69 8.43 11.31
N PHE A 46 -3.62 8.97 11.89
CA PHE A 46 -2.56 9.64 11.09
C PHE A 46 -1.76 8.66 10.23
N ASN A 47 -1.61 7.41 10.68
CA ASN A 47 -0.98 6.37 9.87
C ASN A 47 -1.78 6.03 8.60
N LEU A 48 -3.11 6.19 8.57
CA LEU A 48 -3.90 6.06 7.35
C LEU A 48 -3.40 7.02 6.26
N PHE A 49 -3.16 8.27 6.62
CA PHE A 49 -2.61 9.27 5.68
C PHE A 49 -1.16 8.98 5.33
N ARG A 50 -0.34 8.55 6.28
CA ARG A 50 1.06 8.21 6.04
C ARG A 50 1.18 7.08 5.03
N ASN A 51 0.42 6.00 5.21
CA ASN A 51 0.45 4.81 4.36
C ASN A 51 -0.18 5.04 2.98
N SER A 52 -1.01 6.10 2.84
CA SER A 52 -1.75 6.41 1.61
C SER A 52 -1.37 7.76 1.01
N SER A 53 -0.30 8.40 1.48
CA SER A 53 0.13 9.72 0.97
C SER A 53 0.46 9.68 -0.52
N PHE A 54 1.18 8.65 -0.97
CA PHE A 54 1.52 8.44 -2.38
C PHE A 54 0.28 8.12 -3.23
N LEU A 55 -0.72 7.42 -2.67
CA LEU A 55 -2.01 7.17 -3.33
C LEU A 55 -2.80 8.49 -3.50
N LEU A 56 -2.80 9.36 -2.49
CA LEU A 56 -3.45 10.66 -2.55
C LEU A 56 -2.80 11.56 -3.61
N ILE A 57 -1.46 11.62 -3.65
CA ILE A 57 -0.72 12.40 -4.65
C ILE A 57 -1.06 11.94 -6.07
N SER A 58 -1.00 10.64 -6.34
CA SER A 58 -1.36 10.07 -7.65
C SER A 58 -2.84 10.29 -7.97
N GLY A 59 -3.72 10.12 -6.98
CA GLY A 59 -5.17 10.33 -7.12
C GLY A 59 -5.52 11.77 -7.50
N ILE A 60 -4.78 12.76 -6.98
CA ILE A 60 -4.96 14.17 -7.37
C ILE A 60 -4.69 14.36 -8.86
N GLY A 61 -3.56 13.86 -9.38
CA GLY A 61 -3.24 13.91 -10.80
C GLY A 61 -4.29 13.19 -11.66
N MET A 62 -4.62 11.97 -11.29
CA MET A 62 -5.61 11.14 -11.96
C MET A 62 -7.01 11.79 -11.99
N THR A 63 -7.38 12.56 -10.96
CA THR A 63 -8.66 13.28 -10.95
C THR A 63 -8.77 14.25 -12.12
N PHE A 64 -7.71 14.99 -12.46
CA PHE A 64 -7.71 15.88 -13.62
C PHE A 64 -7.81 15.10 -14.93
N VAL A 65 -7.13 13.95 -15.03
CA VAL A 65 -7.22 13.08 -16.21
C VAL A 65 -8.65 12.57 -16.41
N ILE A 66 -9.26 12.01 -15.35
CA ILE A 66 -10.63 11.48 -15.41
C ILE A 66 -11.64 12.61 -15.67
N LEU A 67 -11.45 13.80 -15.10
CA LEU A 67 -12.32 14.95 -15.38
C LEU A 67 -12.33 15.33 -16.86
N THR A 68 -11.24 15.12 -17.61
CA THR A 68 -11.22 15.32 -19.08
C THR A 68 -11.78 14.13 -19.88
N GLY A 69 -12.24 13.07 -19.22
CA GLY A 69 -12.74 11.85 -19.84
C GLY A 69 -11.64 10.87 -20.29
N GLY A 70 -10.40 11.06 -19.80
CA GLY A 70 -9.28 10.14 -20.02
C GLY A 70 -9.06 9.17 -18.88
N ILE A 71 -8.22 8.16 -19.12
CA ILE A 71 -7.68 7.25 -18.11
C ILE A 71 -6.18 7.16 -18.34
N ASP A 72 -5.39 7.21 -17.27
CA ASP A 72 -3.94 7.07 -17.35
C ASP A 72 -3.46 5.86 -16.51
N LEU A 73 -3.08 4.81 -17.21
CA LEU A 73 -2.54 3.59 -16.59
C LEU A 73 -1.05 3.67 -16.29
N SER A 74 -0.34 4.68 -16.83
CA SER A 74 1.12 4.77 -16.69
C SER A 74 1.58 5.08 -15.27
N VAL A 75 0.68 5.56 -14.41
CA VAL A 75 0.97 5.99 -13.02
C VAL A 75 1.80 4.96 -12.27
N SER A 76 1.42 3.68 -12.30
CA SER A 76 2.15 2.63 -11.57
C SER A 76 3.55 2.40 -12.13
N GLY A 77 3.71 2.44 -13.45
CA GLY A 77 5.00 2.32 -14.10
C GLY A 77 5.93 3.49 -13.77
N VAL A 78 5.40 4.72 -13.80
CA VAL A 78 6.17 5.93 -13.45
C VAL A 78 6.55 5.93 -11.97
N VAL A 79 5.65 5.53 -11.06
CA VAL A 79 5.97 5.35 -9.64
C VAL A 79 7.11 4.36 -9.46
N ALA A 80 7.03 3.17 -10.06
CA ALA A 80 8.08 2.15 -9.97
C ALA A 80 9.41 2.66 -10.53
N LEU A 81 9.40 3.27 -11.73
CA LEU A 81 10.60 3.83 -12.37
C LEU A 81 11.26 4.91 -11.50
N THR A 82 10.45 5.77 -10.90
CA THR A 82 10.94 6.77 -9.95
C THR A 82 11.63 6.13 -8.76
N THR A 83 11.06 5.04 -8.18
CA THR A 83 11.68 4.35 -7.04
C THR A 83 13.03 3.73 -7.40
N VAL A 84 13.11 3.03 -8.54
CA VAL A 84 14.33 2.36 -8.99
C VAL A 84 15.40 3.38 -9.36
N ALA A 85 15.06 4.37 -10.21
CA ALA A 85 16.00 5.37 -10.67
C ALA A 85 16.54 6.21 -9.52
N SER A 86 15.68 6.67 -8.59
CA SER A 86 16.14 7.42 -7.42
C SER A 86 17.08 6.58 -6.53
N ALA A 87 16.76 5.29 -6.30
CA ALA A 87 17.59 4.42 -5.47
C ALA A 87 18.98 4.17 -6.09
N VAL A 88 19.03 3.95 -7.41
CA VAL A 88 20.31 3.72 -8.12
C VAL A 88 21.15 5.00 -8.13
N LEU A 89 20.59 6.16 -8.49
CA LEU A 89 21.32 7.40 -8.54
C LEU A 89 21.87 7.81 -7.17
N LEU A 90 21.08 7.64 -6.10
CA LEU A 90 21.54 7.90 -4.73
C LEU A 90 22.67 6.96 -4.32
N ARG A 91 22.60 5.68 -4.70
CA ARG A 91 23.67 4.69 -4.45
C ARG A 91 24.95 5.03 -5.20
N GLU A 92 24.85 5.65 -6.39
CA GLU A 92 25.98 6.16 -7.16
C GLU A 92 26.55 7.47 -6.61
N GLY A 93 25.97 8.02 -5.55
CA GLY A 93 26.44 9.23 -4.88
C GLY A 93 25.95 10.56 -5.48
N TRP A 94 24.88 10.54 -6.26
CA TRP A 94 24.27 11.77 -6.75
C TRP A 94 23.67 12.59 -5.61
N ASP A 95 23.72 13.92 -5.74
CA ASP A 95 23.07 14.79 -4.76
C ASP A 95 21.55 14.54 -4.69
N PRO A 96 20.99 14.31 -3.49
CA PRO A 96 19.57 13.97 -3.30
C PRO A 96 18.58 14.99 -3.88
N TRP A 97 18.90 16.30 -3.82
CA TRP A 97 18.03 17.33 -4.36
C TRP A 97 18.00 17.30 -5.89
N SER A 98 19.18 17.05 -6.50
CA SER A 98 19.29 16.83 -7.94
C SER A 98 18.52 15.60 -8.39
N VAL A 99 18.56 14.51 -7.63
CA VAL A 99 17.78 13.29 -7.90
C VAL A 99 16.28 13.59 -7.83
N ILE A 100 15.81 14.29 -6.80
CA ILE A 100 14.38 14.66 -6.67
C ILE A 100 13.94 15.47 -7.90
N LEU A 101 14.71 16.49 -8.29
CA LEU A 101 14.36 17.34 -9.44
C LEU A 101 14.35 16.55 -10.75
N LEU A 102 15.33 15.67 -10.94
CA LEU A 102 15.45 14.81 -12.13
C LEU A 102 14.25 13.85 -12.23
N MET A 103 13.83 13.24 -11.11
CA MET A 103 12.67 12.34 -11.10
C MET A 103 11.37 13.07 -11.43
N LEU A 104 11.18 14.27 -10.90
CA LEU A 104 10.02 15.10 -11.23
C LEU A 104 10.02 15.49 -12.71
N ALA A 105 11.16 15.89 -13.26
CA ALA A 105 11.32 16.20 -14.68
C ALA A 105 11.06 14.96 -15.56
N MET A 106 11.57 13.80 -15.17
CA MET A 106 11.31 12.51 -15.84
C MET A 106 9.81 12.21 -15.91
N GLY A 107 9.09 12.30 -14.78
CA GLY A 107 7.65 12.05 -14.75
C GLY A 107 6.86 13.03 -15.61
N MET A 108 7.20 14.33 -15.56
CA MET A 108 6.61 15.36 -16.42
C MET A 108 6.86 15.06 -17.90
N THR A 109 8.07 14.65 -18.27
CA THR A 109 8.45 14.31 -19.65
C THR A 109 7.68 13.11 -20.16
N LEU A 110 7.59 12.03 -19.38
CA LEU A 110 6.79 10.84 -19.74
C LEU A 110 5.30 11.19 -19.89
N GLY A 111 4.75 11.97 -18.96
CA GLY A 111 3.38 12.47 -19.07
C GLY A 111 3.16 13.34 -20.31
N ALA A 112 4.11 14.22 -20.64
CA ALA A 112 4.07 15.07 -21.83
C ALA A 112 4.16 14.23 -23.13
N ILE A 113 5.02 13.23 -23.18
CA ILE A 113 5.12 12.31 -24.33
C ILE A 113 3.78 11.60 -24.54
N MET A 114 3.21 10.96 -23.52
CA MET A 114 1.91 10.30 -23.62
C MET A 114 0.79 11.27 -23.98
N GLY A 115 0.79 12.45 -23.35
CA GLY A 115 -0.13 13.54 -23.71
C GLY A 115 -0.03 13.95 -25.17
N SER A 116 1.17 13.98 -25.76
CA SER A 116 1.37 14.31 -27.18
C SER A 116 0.79 13.25 -28.10
N PHE A 117 0.96 11.96 -27.81
CA PHE A 117 0.31 10.87 -28.56
C PHE A 117 -1.21 10.96 -28.51
N ILE A 118 -1.78 11.28 -27.35
CA ILE A 118 -3.22 11.40 -27.16
C ILE A 118 -3.77 12.63 -27.89
N VAL A 119 -3.10 13.78 -27.79
CA VAL A 119 -3.59 15.06 -28.29
C VAL A 119 -3.35 15.21 -29.79
N TYR A 120 -2.14 14.98 -30.25
CA TYR A 120 -1.75 15.24 -31.65
C TYR A 120 -1.97 14.04 -32.57
N LEU A 121 -1.66 12.83 -32.12
CA LEU A 121 -1.85 11.60 -32.90
C LEU A 121 -3.23 10.97 -32.69
N LYS A 122 -4.07 11.56 -31.82
CA LYS A 122 -5.45 11.08 -31.53
C LYS A 122 -5.52 9.62 -31.07
N VAL A 123 -4.44 9.11 -30.48
CA VAL A 123 -4.42 7.77 -29.87
C VAL A 123 -5.36 7.77 -28.67
N GLN A 124 -6.10 6.68 -28.48
CA GLN A 124 -6.95 6.54 -27.30
C GLN A 124 -6.12 6.60 -26.02
N PRO A 125 -6.54 7.38 -24.99
CA PRO A 125 -5.79 7.55 -23.74
C PRO A 125 -5.35 6.24 -23.10
N PHE A 126 -6.26 5.27 -23.03
CA PHE A 126 -6.00 3.95 -22.46
C PHE A 126 -4.81 3.24 -23.15
N ILE A 127 -4.77 3.25 -24.50
CA ILE A 127 -3.71 2.57 -25.27
C ILE A 127 -2.37 3.28 -25.10
N ALA A 128 -2.36 4.62 -25.20
CA ALA A 128 -1.14 5.41 -25.08
C ALA A 128 -0.51 5.25 -23.68
N THR A 129 -1.33 5.31 -22.63
CA THR A 129 -0.85 5.23 -21.25
C THR A 129 -0.51 3.79 -20.83
N LEU A 130 -1.18 2.78 -21.39
CA LEU A 130 -0.80 1.37 -21.20
C LEU A 130 0.59 1.11 -21.80
N ALA A 131 0.86 1.61 -23.01
CA ALA A 131 2.19 1.51 -23.63
C ALA A 131 3.24 2.24 -22.77
N GLY A 132 2.92 3.43 -22.26
CA GLY A 132 3.77 4.19 -21.34
C GLY A 132 4.05 3.44 -20.03
N MET A 133 3.06 2.73 -19.49
CA MET A 133 3.23 1.88 -18.29
C MET A 133 4.24 0.76 -18.54
N TRP A 134 4.08 0.00 -19.65
CA TRP A 134 5.00 -1.08 -19.99
C TRP A 134 6.40 -0.58 -20.31
N PHE A 135 6.52 0.57 -20.99
CA PHE A 135 7.81 1.23 -21.21
C PHE A 135 8.50 1.54 -19.89
N ALA A 136 7.81 2.23 -18.98
CA ALA A 136 8.36 2.58 -17.67
C ALA A 136 8.74 1.33 -16.85
N ARG A 137 7.92 0.27 -16.89
CA ARG A 137 8.24 -1.02 -16.25
C ARG A 137 9.47 -1.69 -16.86
N GLY A 138 9.58 -1.71 -18.19
CA GLY A 138 10.76 -2.23 -18.88
C GLY A 138 12.03 -1.48 -18.49
N MET A 139 11.95 -0.15 -18.40
CA MET A 139 13.06 0.70 -17.95
C MET A 139 13.48 0.42 -16.50
N CYS A 140 12.55 0.03 -15.61
CA CYS A 140 12.92 -0.38 -14.26
C CYS A 140 13.89 -1.55 -14.27
N PHE A 141 13.57 -2.61 -15.01
CA PHE A 141 14.41 -3.82 -15.10
C PHE A 141 15.68 -3.60 -15.93
N PHE A 142 15.64 -2.65 -16.87
CA PHE A 142 16.86 -2.22 -17.57
C PHE A 142 17.86 -1.54 -16.63
N ILE A 143 17.36 -0.78 -15.63
CA ILE A 143 18.20 -0.08 -14.65
C ILE A 143 18.66 -1.05 -13.54
N SER A 144 17.75 -1.86 -12.98
CA SER A 144 18.08 -2.83 -11.94
C SER A 144 17.03 -3.93 -11.83
N ASP A 145 17.49 -5.20 -11.88
CA ASP A 145 16.65 -6.39 -11.63
C ASP A 145 16.45 -6.66 -10.13
N ASN A 146 17.30 -6.08 -9.28
CA ASN A 146 17.31 -6.32 -7.85
C ASN A 146 16.69 -5.16 -7.07
N VAL A 147 16.28 -5.45 -5.83
CA VAL A 147 15.90 -4.40 -4.87
C VAL A 147 17.13 -3.56 -4.53
N VAL A 148 17.03 -2.26 -4.72
CA VAL A 148 18.09 -1.30 -4.38
C VAL A 148 17.70 -0.53 -3.13
N ALA A 149 18.45 -0.70 -2.04
CA ALA A 149 18.23 0.05 -0.80
C ALA A 149 18.61 1.53 -0.98
N ILE A 150 17.93 2.42 -0.26
CA ILE A 150 18.24 3.85 -0.19
C ILE A 150 18.82 4.14 1.18
N ASP A 151 20.14 4.26 1.24
CA ASP A 151 20.89 4.54 2.49
C ASP A 151 21.30 6.01 2.62
N ASP A 152 20.88 6.88 1.68
CA ASP A 152 21.18 8.29 1.72
C ASP A 152 20.60 8.99 2.95
N ARG A 153 21.44 9.80 3.60
CA ARG A 153 21.13 10.48 4.86
C ARG A 153 19.94 11.45 4.72
N ILE A 154 19.84 12.20 3.61
CA ILE A 154 18.78 13.20 3.41
C ILE A 154 17.46 12.50 3.17
N PHE A 155 17.43 11.45 2.33
CA PHE A 155 16.23 10.62 2.13
C PHE A 155 15.76 9.97 3.42
N GLN A 156 16.68 9.44 4.24
CA GLN A 156 16.32 8.89 5.54
C GLN A 156 15.75 9.94 6.49
N ILE A 157 16.34 11.15 6.54
CA ILE A 157 15.80 12.25 7.33
C ILE A 157 14.41 12.63 6.83
N LEU A 158 14.21 12.84 5.53
CA LEU A 158 12.90 13.18 4.96
C LEU A 158 11.83 12.12 5.24
N GLY A 159 12.19 10.82 5.16
CA GLY A 159 11.26 9.71 5.41
C GLY A 159 10.94 9.51 6.90
N ARG A 160 11.90 9.76 7.79
CA ARG A 160 11.79 9.52 9.24
C ARG A 160 11.38 10.74 10.06
N THR A 161 11.43 11.93 9.50
CA THR A 161 11.04 13.16 10.20
C THR A 161 9.60 13.10 10.66
N LYS A 162 9.40 13.31 11.97
CA LYS A 162 8.12 13.32 12.65
C LYS A 162 7.74 14.74 13.00
N ILE A 163 6.68 15.25 12.39
CA ILE A 163 6.12 16.56 12.70
C ILE A 163 5.06 16.34 13.76
N LEU A 164 5.34 16.76 14.99
CA LEU A 164 4.42 16.64 16.12
C LEU A 164 3.26 17.64 15.96
N ILE A 165 2.07 17.22 16.38
CA ILE A 165 0.86 18.06 16.30
C ILE A 165 0.66 18.75 17.65
N PRO A 166 0.82 20.10 17.74
CA PRO A 166 0.56 20.84 18.97
C PRO A 166 -0.86 20.56 19.51
N GLY A 167 -0.98 20.41 20.82
CA GLY A 167 -2.25 20.11 21.48
C GLY A 167 -2.60 18.61 21.59
N LEU A 168 -2.41 17.80 20.55
CA LEU A 168 -2.58 16.34 20.63
C LEU A 168 -1.42 15.66 21.36
N THR A 169 -0.24 16.24 21.29
CA THR A 169 0.95 15.76 22.01
C THR A 169 0.73 15.82 23.52
N GLU A 170 0.14 16.92 24.05
CA GLU A 170 -0.16 17.07 25.47
C GLU A 170 -1.25 16.10 25.95
N LEU A 171 -2.28 15.88 25.11
CA LEU A 171 -3.34 14.91 25.40
C LEU A 171 -2.82 13.48 25.43
N ALA A 172 -1.95 13.12 24.49
CA ALA A 172 -1.32 11.79 24.43
C ALA A 172 -0.41 11.57 25.63
N ALA A 173 0.40 12.56 26.03
CA ALA A 173 1.27 12.48 27.19
C ALA A 173 0.47 12.26 28.50
N LYS A 174 -0.69 12.90 28.66
CA LYS A 174 -1.60 12.68 29.80
C LYS A 174 -2.18 11.25 29.84
N GLN A 175 -2.26 10.57 28.69
CA GLN A 175 -2.79 9.21 28.56
C GLN A 175 -1.69 8.13 28.54
N GLY A 176 -0.40 8.49 28.66
CA GLY A 176 0.72 7.57 28.54
C GLY A 176 0.92 7.00 27.13
N ASN A 177 0.31 7.62 26.11
CA ASN A 177 0.44 7.22 24.72
C ASN A 177 1.57 7.99 24.01
N PRO A 178 2.24 7.39 23.00
CA PRO A 178 3.22 8.10 22.20
C PRO A 178 2.55 9.28 21.46
N ALA A 179 3.27 10.41 21.37
CA ALA A 179 2.79 11.61 20.72
C ALA A 179 2.45 11.36 19.23
N PRO A 180 1.25 11.72 18.76
CA PRO A 180 0.89 11.57 17.36
C PRO A 180 1.69 12.52 16.47
N PHE A 181 2.12 12.01 15.32
CA PHE A 181 2.96 12.74 14.37
C PHE A 181 2.46 12.58 12.93
N ILE A 182 2.84 13.53 12.09
CA ILE A 182 2.65 13.51 10.63
C ILE A 182 4.03 13.42 9.97
N SER A 183 4.12 12.64 8.87
CA SER A 183 5.35 12.56 8.06
C SER A 183 5.37 13.61 6.94
N ILE A 184 6.57 13.94 6.44
CA ILE A 184 6.75 14.90 5.33
C ILE A 184 5.92 14.54 4.09
N PRO A 185 5.86 13.27 3.61
CA PRO A 185 5.01 12.90 2.47
C PRO A 185 3.54 13.26 2.65
N VAL A 186 3.01 13.20 3.88
CA VAL A 186 1.62 13.61 4.17
C VAL A 186 1.44 15.12 4.00
N VAL A 187 2.39 15.92 4.49
CA VAL A 187 2.35 17.39 4.33
C VAL A 187 2.40 17.76 2.86
N VAL A 188 3.27 17.10 2.07
CA VAL A 188 3.36 17.31 0.62
C VAL A 188 2.04 16.95 -0.07
N ALA A 189 1.42 15.82 0.28
CA ALA A 189 0.15 15.38 -0.29
C ALA A 189 -0.99 16.38 -0.01
N PHE A 190 -1.10 16.86 1.23
CA PHE A 190 -2.12 17.86 1.59
C PHE A 190 -1.86 19.23 0.97
N SER A 191 -0.60 19.68 0.90
CA SER A 191 -0.23 20.92 0.21
C SER A 191 -0.61 20.86 -1.27
N LEU A 192 -0.29 19.73 -1.94
CA LEU A 192 -0.68 19.51 -3.33
C LEU A 192 -2.22 19.46 -3.48
N LEU A 193 -2.93 18.84 -2.55
CA LEU A 193 -4.40 18.80 -2.54
C LEU A 193 -5.01 20.21 -2.49
N ILE A 194 -4.51 21.06 -1.61
CA ILE A 194 -4.99 22.45 -1.47
C ILE A 194 -4.76 23.23 -2.77
N VAL A 195 -3.55 23.13 -3.34
CA VAL A 195 -3.21 23.77 -4.62
C VAL A 195 -4.09 23.24 -5.75
N ALA A 196 -4.29 21.93 -5.82
CA ALA A 196 -5.11 21.29 -6.85
C ALA A 196 -6.58 21.69 -6.75
N ILE A 197 -7.14 21.82 -5.54
CA ILE A 197 -8.50 22.33 -5.31
C ILE A 197 -8.61 23.76 -5.83
N TYR A 198 -7.64 24.61 -5.49
CA TYR A 198 -7.60 26.00 -5.97
C TYR A 198 -7.54 26.06 -7.50
N VAL A 199 -6.64 25.29 -8.12
CA VAL A 199 -6.48 25.23 -9.58
C VAL A 199 -7.75 24.73 -10.25
N ALA A 200 -8.37 23.68 -9.75
CA ALA A 200 -9.59 23.09 -10.34
C ALA A 200 -10.80 24.03 -10.30
N HIS A 201 -10.99 24.78 -9.20
CA HIS A 201 -12.23 25.54 -9.01
C HIS A 201 -12.11 27.02 -9.33
N TYR A 202 -10.92 27.63 -9.15
CA TYR A 202 -10.75 29.08 -9.26
C TYR A 202 -10.00 29.55 -10.51
N THR A 203 -9.33 28.64 -11.26
CA THR A 203 -8.57 29.03 -12.45
C THR A 203 -9.33 28.80 -13.76
N ARG A 204 -8.85 29.47 -14.84
CA ARG A 204 -9.34 29.21 -16.21
C ARG A 204 -9.06 27.78 -16.67
N PHE A 205 -7.90 27.25 -16.27
CA PHE A 205 -7.50 25.88 -16.58
C PHE A 205 -8.49 24.87 -16.02
N GLY A 206 -8.84 24.96 -14.72
CA GLY A 206 -9.81 24.06 -14.10
C GLY A 206 -11.18 24.10 -14.77
N ARG A 207 -11.69 25.31 -15.10
CA ARG A 207 -12.96 25.46 -15.84
C ARG A 207 -12.93 24.77 -17.18
N THR A 208 -11.80 24.86 -17.91
CA THR A 208 -11.62 24.17 -19.20
C THR A 208 -11.58 22.66 -19.02
N VAL A 209 -10.90 22.14 -17.98
CA VAL A 209 -10.87 20.70 -17.64
C VAL A 209 -12.29 20.15 -17.45
N TYR A 210 -13.14 20.83 -16.67
CA TYR A 210 -14.54 20.42 -16.50
C TYR A 210 -15.38 20.54 -17.77
N ALA A 211 -15.10 21.52 -18.63
CA ALA A 211 -15.85 21.73 -19.87
C ALA A 211 -15.52 20.69 -20.95
N ILE A 212 -14.30 20.13 -20.95
CA ILE A 212 -13.87 19.12 -21.93
C ILE A 212 -14.56 17.78 -21.67
N GLY A 213 -14.74 17.38 -20.41
CA GLY A 213 -15.23 16.08 -20.02
C GLY A 213 -16.75 15.95 -20.11
N GLY A 214 -17.24 14.72 -20.12
CA GLY A 214 -18.65 14.36 -20.13
C GLY A 214 -19.21 14.07 -21.53
N ASN A 215 -20.42 13.47 -21.58
CA ASN A 215 -21.17 13.15 -22.80
C ASN A 215 -20.37 12.41 -23.88
N GLU A 216 -19.52 11.45 -23.51
CA GLU A 216 -18.80 10.59 -24.46
C GLU A 216 -18.01 11.37 -25.54
N GLY A 217 -17.34 12.45 -25.16
CA GLY A 217 -16.53 13.29 -26.04
C GLY A 217 -17.33 14.39 -26.81
N ARG A 218 -18.65 14.43 -26.71
CA ARG A 218 -19.43 15.52 -27.32
C ARG A 218 -19.13 16.88 -26.71
N ASN A 219 -18.83 16.90 -25.41
CA ASN A 219 -18.44 18.14 -24.72
C ASN A 219 -17.10 18.65 -25.21
N GLU A 220 -16.16 17.77 -25.59
CA GLU A 220 -14.85 18.18 -26.13
C GLU A 220 -15.05 18.94 -27.46
N GLN A 221 -15.88 18.44 -28.36
CA GLN A 221 -16.18 19.13 -29.61
C GLN A 221 -16.86 20.49 -29.36
N SER A 222 -17.81 20.52 -28.43
CA SER A 222 -18.48 21.78 -28.05
C SER A 222 -17.50 22.77 -27.44
N ALA A 223 -16.56 22.30 -26.58
CA ALA A 223 -15.52 23.13 -26.02
C ALA A 223 -14.56 23.72 -27.06
N ARG A 224 -14.21 22.94 -28.10
CA ARG A 224 -13.43 23.43 -29.26
C ARG A 224 -14.20 24.49 -30.06
N LEU A 225 -15.49 24.27 -30.32
CA LEU A 225 -16.33 25.24 -31.02
C LEU A 225 -16.50 26.55 -30.23
N MET A 226 -16.47 26.49 -28.91
CA MET A 226 -16.46 27.68 -28.03
C MET A 226 -15.09 28.36 -27.92
N GLY A 227 -14.06 27.89 -28.62
CA GLY A 227 -12.72 28.48 -28.63
C GLY A 227 -11.89 28.14 -27.41
N LEU A 228 -12.25 27.14 -26.59
CA LEU A 228 -11.45 26.72 -25.47
C LEU A 228 -10.17 25.99 -25.94
N PRO A 229 -9.02 26.19 -25.26
CA PRO A 229 -7.74 25.59 -25.65
C PRO A 229 -7.66 24.11 -25.22
N VAL A 230 -8.49 23.24 -25.85
CA VAL A 230 -8.64 21.84 -25.47
C VAL A 230 -7.32 21.07 -25.53
N ASP A 231 -6.58 21.19 -26.64
CA ASP A 231 -5.33 20.44 -26.84
C ASP A 231 -4.27 20.80 -25.81
N ARG A 232 -4.08 22.10 -25.55
CA ARG A 232 -3.16 22.56 -24.50
C ARG A 232 -3.58 22.09 -23.12
N THR A 233 -4.87 22.11 -22.83
CA THR A 233 -5.40 21.69 -21.53
C THR A 233 -5.18 20.19 -21.32
N LYS A 234 -5.49 19.35 -22.30
CA LYS A 234 -5.21 17.90 -22.22
C LYS A 234 -3.73 17.63 -22.06
N MET A 235 -2.87 18.29 -22.84
CA MET A 235 -1.42 18.15 -22.73
C MET A 235 -0.93 18.45 -21.33
N LEU A 236 -1.37 19.57 -20.75
CA LEU A 236 -1.02 19.96 -19.38
C LEU A 236 -1.54 18.98 -18.32
N VAL A 237 -2.74 18.40 -18.53
CA VAL A 237 -3.31 17.41 -17.61
C VAL A 237 -2.46 16.16 -17.54
N TYR A 238 -2.04 15.58 -18.67
CA TYR A 238 -1.15 14.41 -18.66
C TYR A 238 0.24 14.72 -18.13
N THR A 239 0.80 15.89 -18.47
CA THR A 239 2.08 16.35 -17.90
C THR A 239 2.01 16.50 -16.39
N PHE A 240 0.93 17.09 -15.87
CA PHE A 240 0.68 17.23 -14.44
C PHE A 240 0.48 15.87 -13.75
N ASN A 241 -0.22 14.94 -14.41
CA ASN A 241 -0.37 13.58 -13.86
C ASN A 241 0.96 12.83 -13.81
N GLY A 242 1.83 12.99 -14.81
CA GLY A 242 3.19 12.48 -14.79
C GLY A 242 4.03 13.07 -13.64
N PHE A 243 3.91 14.38 -13.37
CA PHE A 243 4.51 15.03 -12.20
C PHE A 243 3.99 14.41 -10.89
N CYS A 244 2.66 14.26 -10.73
CA CYS A 244 2.06 13.65 -9.55
C CYS A 244 2.52 12.21 -9.36
N SER A 245 2.66 11.44 -10.44
CA SER A 245 3.13 10.06 -10.42
C SER A 245 4.59 9.96 -9.94
N ALA A 246 5.46 10.83 -10.43
CA ALA A 246 6.85 10.88 -9.96
C ALA A 246 6.95 11.34 -8.50
N LEU A 247 6.18 12.35 -8.10
CA LEU A 247 6.13 12.81 -6.71
C LEU A 247 5.59 11.73 -5.77
N ALA A 248 4.62 10.94 -6.23
CA ALA A 248 4.13 9.77 -5.51
C ALA A 248 5.20 8.68 -5.41
N GLY A 249 5.98 8.45 -6.47
CA GLY A 249 7.12 7.53 -6.48
C GLY A 249 8.20 7.93 -5.48
N LEU A 250 8.56 9.21 -5.42
CA LEU A 250 9.47 9.75 -4.40
C LEU A 250 8.90 9.56 -2.98
N SER A 251 7.61 9.86 -2.77
CA SER A 251 6.95 9.65 -1.48
C SER A 251 6.93 8.17 -1.08
N PHE A 252 6.75 7.28 -2.05
CA PHE A 252 6.80 5.84 -1.84
C PHE A 252 8.23 5.35 -1.52
N SER A 253 9.26 5.88 -2.20
CA SER A 253 10.67 5.61 -1.89
C SER A 253 11.03 6.02 -0.46
N LEU A 254 10.55 7.17 0.01
CA LEU A 254 10.73 7.62 1.39
C LEU A 254 10.03 6.70 2.40
N PHE A 255 8.91 6.07 2.01
CA PHE A 255 8.15 5.17 2.86
C PHE A 255 8.80 3.79 2.97
N VAL A 256 9.27 3.21 1.84
CA VAL A 256 9.84 1.86 1.76
C VAL A 256 11.36 1.85 1.95
N SER A 257 12.04 2.99 1.74
CA SER A 257 13.51 3.14 1.76
C SER A 257 14.22 2.22 0.76
N SER A 258 13.58 1.94 -0.38
CA SER A 258 14.16 1.12 -1.45
C SER A 258 13.45 1.34 -2.78
N GLY A 259 14.06 0.89 -3.88
CA GLY A 259 13.49 0.87 -5.23
C GLY A 259 13.47 -0.53 -5.82
N HIS A 260 12.38 -0.91 -6.50
CA HIS A 260 12.27 -2.17 -7.23
C HIS A 260 11.21 -2.10 -8.33
N GLY A 261 11.47 -2.75 -9.47
CA GLY A 261 10.59 -2.71 -10.65
C GLY A 261 9.20 -3.32 -10.45
N LEU A 262 9.01 -4.22 -9.48
CA LEU A 262 7.70 -4.80 -9.15
C LEU A 262 6.89 -3.96 -8.17
N TYR A 263 7.44 -2.90 -7.61
CA TYR A 263 6.69 -2.01 -6.73
C TYR A 263 5.52 -1.36 -7.47
N ALA A 264 4.50 -1.00 -6.73
CA ALA A 264 3.29 -0.38 -7.24
C ALA A 264 2.56 -1.19 -8.36
N SER A 265 2.73 -2.53 -8.44
CA SER A 265 1.96 -3.35 -9.39
C SER A 265 0.46 -3.35 -9.04
N GLY A 266 -0.39 -2.97 -10.01
CA GLY A 266 -1.84 -2.80 -9.83
C GLY A 266 -2.23 -1.49 -9.13
N PHE A 267 -1.26 -0.62 -8.81
CA PHE A 267 -1.50 0.66 -8.14
C PHE A 267 -2.35 1.62 -8.99
N GLU A 268 -2.25 1.55 -10.32
CA GLU A 268 -3.10 2.28 -11.25
C GLU A 268 -4.59 2.06 -10.99
N LEU A 269 -4.96 0.82 -10.66
CA LEU A 269 -6.35 0.46 -10.35
C LEU A 269 -6.80 1.03 -9.01
N ASP A 270 -5.93 1.01 -7.98
CA ASP A 270 -6.21 1.60 -6.67
C ASP A 270 -6.37 3.12 -6.78
N VAL A 271 -5.56 3.78 -7.63
CA VAL A 271 -5.66 5.22 -7.92
C VAL A 271 -6.99 5.54 -8.59
N ILE A 272 -7.36 4.83 -9.67
CA ILE A 272 -8.65 5.02 -10.35
C ILE A 272 -9.81 4.77 -9.40
N ALA A 273 -9.76 3.67 -8.63
CA ALA A 273 -10.78 3.32 -7.66
C ALA A 273 -10.98 4.43 -6.62
N SER A 274 -9.89 4.98 -6.08
CA SER A 274 -9.96 6.06 -5.09
C SER A 274 -10.62 7.33 -5.66
N VAL A 275 -10.31 7.70 -6.91
CA VAL A 275 -10.87 8.87 -7.57
C VAL A 275 -12.36 8.68 -7.86
N VAL A 276 -12.73 7.49 -8.34
CA VAL A 276 -14.13 7.15 -8.65
C VAL A 276 -14.96 7.04 -7.37
N MET A 277 -14.45 6.38 -6.33
CA MET A 277 -15.12 6.35 -5.03
C MET A 277 -15.22 7.75 -4.43
N GLY A 278 -14.26 8.63 -4.68
CA GLY A 278 -14.31 10.05 -4.34
C GLY A 278 -15.42 10.85 -5.02
N GLY A 279 -16.18 10.23 -5.96
CA GLY A 279 -17.32 10.81 -6.63
C GLY A 279 -17.02 11.47 -7.99
N THR A 280 -15.82 11.26 -8.54
CA THR A 280 -15.50 11.70 -9.90
C THR A 280 -16.03 10.69 -10.90
N MET A 281 -16.81 11.14 -11.88
CA MET A 281 -17.40 10.29 -12.91
C MET A 281 -16.37 9.87 -13.95
N LEU A 282 -16.30 8.58 -14.28
CA LEU A 282 -15.42 8.05 -15.33
C LEU A 282 -15.69 8.65 -16.73
N THR A 283 -16.92 9.11 -16.98
CA THR A 283 -17.28 9.82 -18.21
C THR A 283 -16.70 11.23 -18.29
N GLY A 284 -16.12 11.73 -17.22
CA GLY A 284 -15.57 13.07 -17.08
C GLY A 284 -16.61 14.17 -16.82
N GLY A 285 -16.14 15.41 -16.75
CA GLY A 285 -16.95 16.63 -16.61
C GLY A 285 -17.65 16.82 -15.26
N SER A 286 -17.56 15.86 -14.35
CA SER A 286 -18.21 15.96 -13.04
C SER A 286 -17.39 15.24 -11.98
N GLY A 287 -17.11 15.91 -10.87
CA GLY A 287 -16.32 15.40 -9.74
C GLY A 287 -15.69 16.53 -8.96
N TYR A 288 -15.03 16.18 -7.87
CA TYR A 288 -14.32 17.12 -7.01
C TYR A 288 -12.96 16.56 -6.62
N VAL A 289 -11.91 17.35 -6.77
CA VAL A 289 -10.55 16.97 -6.33
C VAL A 289 -10.55 16.63 -4.83
N PHE A 290 -11.31 17.38 -4.03
CA PHE A 290 -11.47 17.10 -2.59
C PHE A 290 -12.09 15.72 -2.33
N GLY A 291 -12.91 15.20 -3.23
CA GLY A 291 -13.52 13.88 -3.14
C GLY A 291 -12.50 12.75 -3.14
N THR A 292 -11.41 12.91 -3.86
CA THR A 292 -10.33 11.93 -3.93
C THR A 292 -9.73 11.63 -2.55
N LEU A 293 -9.66 12.63 -1.65
CA LEU A 293 -9.23 12.42 -0.27
C LEU A 293 -10.09 11.37 0.44
N PHE A 294 -11.42 11.45 0.31
CA PHE A 294 -12.32 10.49 0.95
C PHE A 294 -12.29 9.12 0.28
N GLY A 295 -12.10 9.07 -1.04
CA GLY A 295 -11.90 7.82 -1.75
C GLY A 295 -10.64 7.09 -1.29
N VAL A 296 -9.54 7.82 -1.13
CA VAL A 296 -8.29 7.29 -0.57
C VAL A 296 -8.49 6.83 0.88
N LEU A 297 -9.22 7.60 1.70
CA LEU A 297 -9.53 7.20 3.08
C LEU A 297 -10.36 5.91 3.16
N VAL A 298 -11.34 5.71 2.26
CA VAL A 298 -12.10 4.45 2.20
C VAL A 298 -11.16 3.28 1.97
N LEU A 299 -10.23 3.39 0.99
CA LEU A 299 -9.24 2.33 0.74
C LEU A 299 -8.31 2.12 1.94
N ALA A 300 -7.79 3.20 2.53
CA ALA A 300 -6.89 3.15 3.67
C ALA A 300 -7.54 2.50 4.90
N VAL A 301 -8.78 2.86 5.20
CA VAL A 301 -9.56 2.25 6.30
C VAL A 301 -9.84 0.79 6.02
N THR A 302 -10.20 0.44 4.78
CA THR A 302 -10.43 -0.96 4.38
C THR A 302 -9.17 -1.81 4.58
N GLN A 303 -8.01 -1.32 4.15
CA GLN A 303 -6.72 -1.99 4.35
C GLN A 303 -6.40 -2.14 5.83
N ALA A 304 -6.59 -1.07 6.62
CA ALA A 304 -6.36 -1.11 8.06
C ALA A 304 -7.28 -2.11 8.76
N LEU A 305 -8.58 -2.15 8.44
CA LEU A 305 -9.52 -3.11 9.01
C LEU A 305 -9.10 -4.56 8.74
N ILE A 306 -8.69 -4.87 7.50
CA ILE A 306 -8.23 -6.22 7.14
C ILE A 306 -6.97 -6.59 7.93
N GLN A 307 -6.03 -5.65 8.10
CA GLN A 307 -4.83 -5.86 8.91
C GLN A 307 -5.17 -6.08 10.40
N PHE A 308 -6.13 -5.35 10.96
CA PHE A 308 -6.56 -5.53 12.35
C PHE A 308 -7.34 -6.82 12.60
N ILE A 309 -8.01 -7.37 11.58
CA ILE A 309 -8.66 -8.69 11.67
C ILE A 309 -7.61 -9.79 11.83
N GLY A 310 -6.45 -9.68 11.16
CA GLY A 310 -5.28 -10.56 11.33
C GLY A 310 -5.44 -11.98 10.77
N THR A 311 -6.65 -12.49 10.62
CA THR A 311 -6.94 -13.83 10.08
C THR A 311 -7.11 -13.86 8.56
N LEU A 312 -7.26 -12.67 7.95
CA LEU A 312 -7.48 -12.52 6.52
C LEU A 312 -6.14 -12.28 5.81
N SER A 313 -5.89 -13.04 4.74
CA SER A 313 -4.73 -12.80 3.89
C SER A 313 -4.83 -11.45 3.17
N SER A 314 -3.69 -10.88 2.76
CA SER A 314 -3.64 -9.61 2.02
C SER A 314 -4.42 -9.63 0.68
N TRP A 315 -4.72 -10.81 0.13
CA TRP A 315 -5.55 -10.98 -1.06
C TRP A 315 -7.00 -10.52 -0.85
N TRP A 316 -7.53 -10.64 0.37
CA TRP A 316 -8.86 -10.14 0.71
C TRP A 316 -9.00 -8.64 0.49
N THR A 317 -7.91 -7.88 0.67
CA THR A 317 -7.89 -6.44 0.37
C THR A 317 -8.25 -6.17 -1.09
N ARG A 318 -7.68 -6.95 -2.03
CA ARG A 318 -7.97 -6.81 -3.46
C ARG A 318 -9.42 -7.15 -3.79
N ILE A 319 -9.98 -8.20 -3.19
CA ILE A 319 -11.39 -8.60 -3.38
C ILE A 319 -12.33 -7.51 -2.88
N VAL A 320 -12.10 -6.99 -1.67
CA VAL A 320 -12.96 -5.97 -1.06
C VAL A 320 -12.88 -4.65 -1.85
N ILE A 321 -11.69 -4.21 -2.25
CA ILE A 321 -11.51 -3.02 -3.08
C ILE A 321 -12.24 -3.16 -4.42
N GLY A 322 -12.11 -4.31 -5.10
CA GLY A 322 -12.80 -4.58 -6.36
C GLY A 322 -14.32 -4.52 -6.22
N LEU A 323 -14.86 -5.14 -5.16
CA LEU A 323 -16.30 -5.14 -4.88
C LEU A 323 -16.82 -3.73 -4.53
N LEU A 324 -16.09 -2.98 -3.70
CA LEU A 324 -16.42 -1.59 -3.37
C LEU A 324 -16.42 -0.72 -4.63
N THR A 325 -15.39 -0.82 -5.45
CA THR A 325 -15.28 -0.04 -6.71
C THR A 325 -16.44 -0.36 -7.65
N LEU A 326 -16.75 -1.64 -7.87
CA LEU A 326 -17.87 -2.06 -8.68
C LEU A 326 -19.21 -1.51 -8.17
N THR A 327 -19.41 -1.56 -6.86
CA THR A 327 -20.62 -1.02 -6.21
C THR A 327 -20.74 0.49 -6.44
N PHE A 328 -19.64 1.25 -6.25
CA PHE A 328 -19.63 2.70 -6.47
C PHE A 328 -19.89 3.07 -7.94
N ILE A 329 -19.24 2.39 -8.89
CA ILE A 329 -19.48 2.61 -10.33
C ILE A 329 -20.94 2.30 -10.69
N GLY A 330 -21.47 1.18 -10.18
CA GLY A 330 -22.86 0.81 -10.40
C GLY A 330 -23.85 1.87 -9.90
N VAL A 331 -23.64 2.36 -8.69
CA VAL A 331 -24.46 3.43 -8.09
C VAL A 331 -24.35 4.73 -8.90
N GLN A 332 -23.12 5.14 -9.27
CA GLN A 332 -22.90 6.33 -10.10
C GLN A 332 -23.60 6.23 -11.46
N THR A 333 -23.49 5.09 -12.14
CA THR A 333 -24.13 4.85 -13.45
C THR A 333 -25.66 4.96 -13.33
N ILE A 334 -26.26 4.38 -12.29
CA ILE A 334 -27.71 4.48 -12.07
C ILE A 334 -28.13 5.93 -11.79
N LEU A 335 -27.33 6.69 -11.03
CA LEU A 335 -27.62 8.10 -10.75
C LEU A 335 -27.45 9.00 -11.99
N ALA A 336 -26.44 8.73 -12.84
CA ALA A 336 -26.20 9.46 -14.09
C ALA A 336 -27.33 9.25 -15.10
N ASN A 337 -27.77 8.01 -15.30
CA ASN A 337 -28.86 7.69 -16.22
C ASN A 337 -30.22 8.34 -15.84
N ARG A 338 -30.40 8.69 -14.57
CA ARG A 338 -31.56 9.47 -14.09
C ARG A 338 -31.56 10.91 -14.57
N LYS A 339 -30.39 11.50 -14.81
CA LYS A 339 -30.28 12.88 -15.35
C LYS A 339 -30.65 12.94 -16.83
N SER A 340 -30.23 11.94 -17.63
CA SER A 340 -30.47 11.90 -19.08
C SER A 340 -31.95 11.63 -19.44
N GLY A 341 -32.64 10.81 -18.65
CA GLY A 341 -34.04 10.44 -18.92
C GLY A 341 -35.10 11.54 -18.64
N ARG A 342 -34.68 12.73 -18.20
CA ARG A 342 -35.59 13.86 -17.92
C ARG A 342 -35.76 14.83 -19.11
N GLN A 343 -34.96 14.67 -20.18
CA GLN A 343 -35.02 15.49 -21.40
C GLN A 343 -35.73 14.82 -22.60
N GLY A 344 -36.18 13.57 -22.45
CA GLY A 344 -36.90 12.83 -23.51
C GLY A 344 -38.35 12.54 -23.12
N THR A 345 -39.26 13.02 -23.92
CA THR A 345 -40.72 12.97 -23.94
C THR A 345 -41.35 11.63 -23.48
N GLN A 346 -42.25 11.73 -22.54
CA GLN A 346 -43.42 10.91 -22.16
C GLN A 346 -43.70 9.58 -22.92
N THR A 347 -43.43 8.44 -22.20
CA THR A 347 -44.32 7.27 -22.21
C THR A 347 -44.21 6.63 -20.79
N THR A 348 -45.25 6.80 -19.93
CA THR A 348 -44.91 7.18 -18.55
C THR A 348 -45.30 6.17 -17.47
N GLN A 349 -46.02 5.09 -17.69
CA GLN A 349 -46.48 4.28 -16.55
C GLN A 349 -45.79 2.93 -16.36
N GLU A 350 -45.41 2.21 -17.40
CA GLU A 350 -44.72 0.92 -17.24
C GLU A 350 -43.21 1.08 -16.84
N LEU A 351 -42.56 2.15 -17.34
CA LEU A 351 -41.19 2.48 -16.98
C LEU A 351 -41.00 2.88 -15.51
N LEU A 352 -42.02 3.41 -14.85
CA LEU A 352 -41.99 3.83 -13.46
C LEU A 352 -42.01 2.63 -12.46
N ALA A 353 -42.74 1.57 -12.80
CA ALA A 353 -42.82 0.37 -11.97
C ALA A 353 -41.52 -0.47 -12.00
N VAL A 354 -40.89 -0.64 -13.17
CA VAL A 354 -39.58 -1.30 -13.32
C VAL A 354 -38.46 -0.46 -12.69
N ARG A 355 -38.59 0.87 -12.75
CA ARG A 355 -37.66 1.84 -12.23
C ARG A 355 -37.60 1.85 -10.67
N SER A 356 -38.73 1.64 -10.00
CA SER A 356 -38.79 1.57 -8.52
C SER A 356 -38.17 0.29 -7.96
N LYS A 357 -38.34 -0.85 -8.65
CA LYS A 357 -37.70 -2.12 -8.29
C LYS A 357 -36.16 -2.09 -8.41
N ARG A 358 -35.62 -1.52 -9.51
CA ARG A 358 -34.16 -1.34 -9.68
C ARG A 358 -33.55 -0.36 -8.67
N GLN A 359 -34.32 0.61 -8.18
CA GLN A 359 -33.86 1.54 -7.14
C GLN A 359 -33.67 0.88 -5.78
N ARG A 360 -34.61 0.00 -5.41
CA ARG A 360 -34.52 -0.78 -4.15
C ARG A 360 -33.39 -1.79 -4.23
N LEU A 361 -33.10 -2.35 -5.41
CA LEU A 361 -31.99 -3.27 -5.64
C LEU A 361 -30.60 -2.58 -5.50
N ALA A 362 -30.43 -1.37 -6.04
CA ALA A 362 -29.16 -0.65 -5.98
C ALA A 362 -28.84 -0.11 -4.57
N PHE A 363 -29.88 0.39 -3.85
CA PHE A 363 -29.72 0.71 -2.43
C PHE A 363 -29.52 -0.55 -1.57
N GLY A 364 -30.20 -1.66 -1.93
CA GLY A 364 -30.03 -2.94 -1.27
C GLY A 364 -28.64 -3.54 -1.46
N LEU A 365 -28.03 -3.41 -2.64
CA LEU A 365 -26.65 -3.87 -2.89
C LEU A 365 -25.60 -3.07 -2.11
N GLY A 366 -25.72 -1.75 -2.04
CA GLY A 366 -24.82 -0.91 -1.24
C GLY A 366 -24.93 -1.19 0.25
N THR A 367 -26.17 -1.35 0.76
CA THR A 367 -26.42 -1.77 2.15
C THR A 367 -26.01 -3.22 2.41
N LEU A 368 -26.15 -4.13 1.44
CA LEU A 368 -25.68 -5.51 1.55
C LEU A 368 -24.16 -5.62 1.65
N VAL A 369 -23.41 -4.80 0.93
CA VAL A 369 -21.94 -4.77 1.04
C VAL A 369 -21.51 -4.23 2.41
N VAL A 370 -22.14 -3.17 2.90
CA VAL A 370 -21.88 -2.67 4.26
C VAL A 370 -22.32 -3.69 5.32
N LEU A 371 -23.47 -4.33 5.13
CA LEU A 371 -23.95 -5.41 6.01
C LEU A 371 -23.08 -6.65 5.92
N ALA A 372 -22.53 -7.00 4.75
CA ALA A 372 -21.58 -8.11 4.60
C ALA A 372 -20.27 -7.82 5.34
N ILE A 373 -19.74 -6.60 5.25
CA ILE A 373 -18.56 -6.17 6.01
C ILE A 373 -18.88 -6.21 7.52
N VAL A 374 -20.04 -5.71 7.92
CA VAL A 374 -20.51 -5.76 9.33
C VAL A 374 -20.76 -7.20 9.77
N ALA A 375 -21.32 -8.05 8.91
CA ALA A 375 -21.56 -9.48 9.21
C ALA A 375 -20.26 -10.26 9.32
N ILE A 376 -19.25 -9.97 8.48
CA ILE A 376 -17.90 -10.56 8.59
C ILE A 376 -17.24 -10.09 9.89
N LEU A 377 -17.38 -8.81 10.25
CA LEU A 377 -16.91 -8.27 11.53
C LEU A 377 -17.68 -8.84 12.74
N ALA A 378 -18.98 -9.08 12.61
CA ALA A 378 -19.81 -9.68 13.65
C ALA A 378 -19.59 -11.20 13.77
N SER A 379 -19.40 -11.92 12.67
CA SER A 379 -19.13 -13.36 12.70
C SER A 379 -17.76 -13.68 13.30
N SER A 380 -16.78 -12.79 13.16
CA SER A 380 -15.50 -12.90 13.87
C SER A 380 -15.63 -12.77 15.40
N ARG A 381 -16.75 -12.17 15.89
CA ARG A 381 -17.05 -12.09 17.33
C ARG A 381 -18.05 -13.12 17.82
N LEU A 382 -18.98 -13.58 16.98
CA LEU A 382 -19.92 -14.65 17.34
C LEU A 382 -19.22 -16.02 17.41
N GLY A 383 -18.11 -16.21 16.70
CA GLY A 383 -17.21 -17.34 16.89
C GLY A 383 -16.48 -17.35 18.24
N SER A 384 -16.50 -16.25 19.00
CA SER A 384 -15.87 -16.14 20.32
C SER A 384 -16.83 -16.40 21.50
N ALA A 385 -18.11 -16.65 21.25
CA ALA A 385 -19.13 -16.80 22.30
C ALA A 385 -19.78 -18.20 22.35
N SER A 386 -19.33 -19.15 21.54
CA SER A 386 -19.72 -20.57 21.65
C SER A 386 -18.47 -21.35 22.05
N SER A 387 -18.33 -21.56 23.34
CA SER A 387 -17.36 -22.46 23.93
C SER A 387 -17.67 -23.90 23.50
N ALA A 388 -17.11 -24.29 22.37
CA ALA A 388 -16.73 -25.66 22.12
C ALA A 388 -15.21 -25.61 22.02
N GLU A 389 -14.58 -26.26 22.97
CA GLU A 389 -13.15 -26.50 22.97
C GLU A 389 -12.74 -27.10 21.62
N THR A 390 -12.23 -26.27 20.73
CA THR A 390 -11.39 -26.69 19.61
C THR A 390 -9.96 -26.61 20.13
N PRO A 391 -9.13 -27.64 20.01
CA PRO A 391 -7.81 -27.63 20.58
C PRO A 391 -6.97 -26.54 19.91
N GLY A 392 -6.58 -25.53 20.70
CA GLY A 392 -5.36 -24.74 20.53
C GLY A 392 -5.30 -23.71 19.44
N THR A 393 -6.03 -22.57 19.57
CA THR A 393 -5.37 -21.27 19.29
C THR A 393 -4.70 -20.83 20.59
N ALA A 394 -3.71 -21.58 21.04
CA ALA A 394 -2.77 -21.11 22.03
C ALA A 394 -2.16 -19.82 21.46
N GLN A 395 -2.30 -18.71 22.18
CA GLN A 395 -1.47 -17.54 21.97
C GLN A 395 -0.04 -18.04 21.96
N CYS A 396 0.63 -17.99 20.78
CA CYS A 396 2.02 -18.34 20.70
C CYS A 396 2.80 -17.38 21.61
N VAL A 397 3.04 -17.81 22.81
CA VAL A 397 4.04 -17.19 23.69
C VAL A 397 5.37 -17.51 23.00
N ILE A 398 6.17 -16.50 22.69
CA ILE A 398 7.54 -16.72 22.24
C ILE A 398 8.20 -17.60 23.30
N LYS A 399 8.39 -18.88 22.95
CA LYS A 399 9.12 -19.77 23.85
C LYS A 399 10.55 -19.24 24.01
N PRO A 400 11.14 -19.32 25.21
CA PRO A 400 12.53 -19.00 25.37
C PRO A 400 13.36 -19.89 24.44
N PHE A 401 14.43 -19.33 23.88
CA PHE A 401 15.35 -20.11 23.06
C PHE A 401 15.92 -21.28 23.90
N ARG A 402 16.16 -22.40 23.24
CA ARG A 402 16.75 -23.61 23.83
C ARG A 402 18.29 -23.40 23.97
N GLU A 403 18.69 -22.33 24.69
CA GLU A 403 20.09 -21.87 24.80
C GLU A 403 21.00 -22.93 25.40
N GLU A 404 20.53 -23.64 26.43
CA GLU A 404 21.31 -24.69 27.10
C GLU A 404 21.54 -25.92 26.21
N GLU A 405 20.51 -26.32 25.47
CA GLU A 405 20.59 -27.41 24.49
C GLU A 405 21.50 -27.03 23.32
N ALA A 406 21.37 -25.81 22.79
CA ALA A 406 22.23 -25.29 21.74
C ALA A 406 23.70 -25.24 22.15
N ALA A 407 24.00 -24.81 23.41
CA ALA A 407 25.33 -24.80 23.92
C ALA A 407 25.92 -26.22 24.07
N ASN A 408 25.08 -27.20 24.43
CA ASN A 408 25.52 -28.60 24.50
C ASN A 408 25.82 -29.15 23.09
N LEU A 409 25.02 -28.88 22.09
CA LEU A 409 25.26 -29.30 20.71
C LEU A 409 26.55 -28.69 20.12
N ILE A 410 26.90 -27.46 20.46
CA ILE A 410 28.19 -26.84 20.08
C ILE A 410 29.34 -27.57 20.77
N LYS A 411 29.21 -27.91 22.06
CA LYS A 411 30.24 -28.70 22.81
C LYS A 411 30.41 -30.10 22.24
N ASP A 412 29.33 -30.69 21.71
CA ASP A 412 29.31 -32.01 21.07
C ASP A 412 29.85 -31.96 19.62
N GLY A 413 30.35 -30.79 19.18
CA GLY A 413 31.06 -30.61 17.91
C GLY A 413 30.21 -30.07 16.78
N ALA A 414 28.97 -29.58 16.99
CA ALA A 414 28.22 -28.88 15.96
C ALA A 414 28.92 -27.56 15.57
N ALA A 415 29.02 -27.30 14.29
CA ALA A 415 29.58 -26.05 13.75
C ALA A 415 28.55 -24.91 13.73
N ILE A 416 27.29 -25.21 13.48
CA ILE A 416 26.19 -24.25 13.45
C ILE A 416 25.02 -24.83 14.24
N VAL A 417 24.46 -24.07 15.16
CA VAL A 417 23.19 -24.38 15.82
C VAL A 417 22.20 -23.25 15.52
N TYR A 418 21.04 -23.61 15.01
CA TYR A 418 19.99 -22.69 14.64
C TYR A 418 18.66 -23.09 15.30
N ASN A 419 18.12 -22.23 16.14
CA ASN A 419 16.81 -22.42 16.76
C ASN A 419 15.83 -21.37 16.25
N ARG A 420 14.68 -21.84 15.78
CA ARG A 420 13.56 -21.00 15.29
C ARG A 420 12.35 -21.24 16.17
N THR A 421 11.83 -20.18 16.80
CA THR A 421 10.67 -20.28 17.69
C THR A 421 9.57 -19.28 17.28
N ALA A 422 8.34 -19.53 17.76
CA ALA A 422 7.17 -18.68 17.53
C ALA A 422 6.66 -18.68 16.07
N GLY A 423 6.28 -17.51 15.54
CA GLY A 423 5.63 -17.39 14.25
C GLY A 423 4.16 -17.79 14.24
N PRO A 424 3.47 -17.72 13.07
CA PRO A 424 2.05 -18.03 12.96
C PRO A 424 1.70 -19.50 13.24
N LEU A 425 2.67 -20.42 13.15
CA LEU A 425 2.50 -21.86 13.37
C LEU A 425 3.00 -22.34 14.74
N CYS A 426 3.44 -21.42 15.63
CA CYS A 426 3.99 -21.73 16.96
C CYS A 426 5.12 -22.76 16.93
N VAL A 427 6.01 -22.67 15.95
CA VAL A 427 7.13 -23.62 15.81
C VAL A 427 8.16 -23.47 16.94
N ASP A 428 8.86 -24.57 17.22
CA ASP A 428 10.00 -24.62 18.14
C ASP A 428 10.99 -25.62 17.56
N GLU A 429 11.73 -25.20 16.53
CA GLU A 429 12.63 -26.05 15.77
C GLU A 429 14.07 -25.76 16.12
N LEU A 430 14.84 -26.78 16.40
CA LEU A 430 16.28 -26.72 16.69
C LEU A 430 17.02 -27.57 15.64
N PHE A 431 18.00 -26.96 15.00
CA PHE A 431 18.86 -27.61 14.02
C PHE A 431 20.33 -27.52 14.43
N ALA A 432 21.05 -28.60 14.24
CA ALA A 432 22.49 -28.65 14.41
C ALA A 432 23.16 -29.13 13.11
N ILE A 433 24.14 -28.40 12.61
CA ILE A 433 24.93 -28.73 11.43
C ILE A 433 26.35 -29.05 11.89
N TYR A 434 26.82 -30.24 11.56
CA TYR A 434 28.14 -30.73 11.92
C TYR A 434 29.13 -30.58 10.77
N PRO A 435 30.44 -30.46 11.06
CA PRO A 435 31.46 -30.35 10.00
C PRO A 435 31.54 -31.57 9.09
N ASP A 436 31.09 -32.74 9.56
CA ASP A 436 31.04 -33.98 8.78
C ASP A 436 29.85 -34.06 7.80
N GLY A 437 29.05 -32.98 7.73
CA GLY A 437 27.89 -32.86 6.88
C GLY A 437 26.59 -33.38 7.47
N ARG A 438 26.59 -33.91 8.68
CA ARG A 438 25.33 -34.29 9.35
C ARG A 438 24.55 -33.04 9.76
N VAL A 439 23.26 -33.05 9.45
CA VAL A 439 22.30 -32.02 9.85
C VAL A 439 21.19 -32.69 10.65
N LEU A 440 21.10 -32.39 11.93
CA LEU A 440 20.07 -32.89 12.83
C LEU A 440 19.03 -31.78 13.05
N GLY A 441 17.75 -32.14 12.94
CA GLY A 441 16.64 -31.22 13.20
C GLY A 441 15.65 -31.85 14.17
N ASN A 442 15.10 -31.04 15.09
CA ASN A 442 14.15 -31.47 16.11
C ASN A 442 13.14 -30.34 16.39
N ASP A 443 11.82 -30.65 16.27
CA ASP A 443 10.71 -29.75 16.58
C ASP A 443 10.07 -30.03 17.96
N GLY A 444 10.74 -30.84 18.78
CA GLY A 444 10.25 -31.30 20.07
C GLY A 444 9.37 -32.54 20.01
N VAL A 445 8.99 -33.00 18.82
CA VAL A 445 8.16 -34.19 18.55
C VAL A 445 8.83 -35.10 17.52
N ASN A 446 9.31 -34.53 16.44
CA ASN A 446 9.95 -35.23 15.32
C ASN A 446 11.43 -34.91 15.27
N GLU A 447 12.24 -35.93 14.97
CA GLU A 447 13.66 -35.79 14.70
C GLU A 447 13.90 -36.11 13.21
N VAL A 448 14.68 -35.27 12.56
CA VAL A 448 15.03 -35.42 11.14
C VAL A 448 16.53 -35.33 11.00
N GLU A 449 17.09 -36.28 10.27
CA GLU A 449 18.52 -36.31 9.93
C GLU A 449 18.67 -36.17 8.42
N LYS A 450 19.60 -35.30 7.99
CA LYS A 450 19.95 -35.09 6.59
C LYS A 450 21.47 -35.08 6.46
N GLN A 451 21.98 -35.69 5.41
CA GLN A 451 23.41 -35.65 5.06
C GLN A 451 23.63 -34.64 3.95
N VAL A 452 24.54 -33.70 4.14
CA VAL A 452 25.00 -32.69 3.21
C VAL A 452 26.47 -32.96 2.91
N ASP A 453 26.98 -32.52 1.78
CA ASP A 453 28.42 -32.66 1.46
C ASP A 453 29.25 -31.85 2.49
N PRO A 454 30.20 -32.49 3.20
CA PRO A 454 31.09 -31.78 4.13
C PRO A 454 31.80 -30.59 3.50
N ALA A 455 32.12 -30.66 2.19
CA ALA A 455 32.74 -29.56 1.45
C ALA A 455 31.78 -28.36 1.31
N GLU A 456 30.47 -28.58 1.20
CA GLU A 456 29.46 -27.53 1.17
C GLU A 456 29.33 -26.85 2.53
N VAL A 457 29.38 -27.61 3.64
CA VAL A 457 29.37 -27.06 5.00
C VAL A 457 30.59 -26.17 5.24
N GLU A 458 31.78 -26.61 4.81
CA GLU A 458 33.00 -25.82 4.95
C GLU A 458 32.94 -24.52 4.11
N GLN A 459 32.39 -24.58 2.89
CA GLN A 459 32.17 -23.38 2.07
C GLN A 459 31.20 -22.40 2.72
N ILE A 460 30.13 -22.89 3.35
CA ILE A 460 29.17 -22.06 4.09
C ILE A 460 29.86 -21.37 5.27
N LEU A 461 30.62 -22.10 6.07
CA LEU A 461 31.36 -21.56 7.21
C LEU A 461 32.41 -20.52 6.78
N ALA A 462 33.12 -20.78 5.70
CA ALA A 462 34.09 -19.84 5.13
C ALA A 462 33.41 -18.54 4.63
N LYS A 463 32.25 -18.63 3.96
CA LYS A 463 31.45 -17.46 3.56
C LYS A 463 30.94 -16.67 4.74
N ILE A 464 30.40 -17.33 5.76
CA ILE A 464 29.87 -16.68 6.96
C ILE A 464 30.99 -15.94 7.70
N SER A 465 32.16 -16.56 7.83
CA SER A 465 33.30 -15.96 8.52
C SER A 465 33.94 -14.83 7.72
N GLY A 466 34.17 -15.03 6.43
CA GLY A 466 34.90 -14.09 5.56
C GLY A 466 34.00 -13.03 4.93
N GLU A 467 33.10 -13.44 4.03
CA GLU A 467 32.29 -12.54 3.23
C GLU A 467 31.20 -11.82 4.08
N TYR A 468 30.53 -12.55 4.97
CA TYR A 468 29.43 -11.99 5.79
C TYR A 468 29.94 -11.42 7.11
N LYS A 469 31.24 -11.55 7.40
CA LYS A 469 31.91 -10.96 8.57
C LYS A 469 31.21 -11.25 9.90
N TRP A 470 30.66 -12.45 10.05
CA TRP A 470 29.87 -12.86 11.22
C TRP A 470 30.58 -12.58 12.54
N PHE A 471 31.86 -12.90 12.65
CA PHE A 471 32.61 -12.74 13.88
C PHE A 471 33.08 -11.32 14.15
N THR A 472 33.20 -10.46 13.14
CA THR A 472 33.74 -9.10 13.26
C THR A 472 32.67 -8.01 13.36
N ASP A 473 31.62 -8.07 12.54
CA ASP A 473 30.68 -6.95 12.38
C ASP A 473 29.39 -7.11 13.17
N ALA A 474 29.04 -8.33 13.62
CA ALA A 474 27.80 -8.51 14.35
C ALA A 474 27.93 -7.96 15.78
N ILE A 475 27.20 -6.90 16.05
CA ILE A 475 27.03 -6.36 17.41
C ILE A 475 26.31 -7.42 18.25
N TYR A 476 26.91 -7.80 19.38
CA TYR A 476 26.25 -8.68 20.33
C TYR A 476 24.98 -8.01 20.84
N GLY A 477 23.81 -8.64 20.67
CA GLY A 477 22.57 -8.11 21.18
C GLY A 477 21.39 -9.03 20.97
N ARG A 478 20.46 -9.01 21.93
CA ARG A 478 19.12 -9.56 21.75
C ARG A 478 18.29 -8.51 21.02
N TYR A 479 18.02 -8.74 19.75
CA TYR A 479 17.13 -7.89 18.96
C TYR A 479 15.68 -8.37 19.12
N LEU A 480 15.11 -8.14 20.30
CA LEU A 480 13.74 -8.54 20.63
C LEU A 480 12.81 -7.34 20.49
N THR A 481 12.15 -7.22 19.34
CA THR A 481 10.98 -6.34 19.20
C THR A 481 9.73 -7.16 19.51
N PRO A 482 8.80 -6.71 20.37
CA PRO A 482 7.60 -7.48 20.66
C PRO A 482 6.72 -7.59 19.40
N CYS A 483 6.74 -8.75 18.75
CA CYS A 483 5.91 -9.08 17.61
C CYS A 483 5.20 -10.42 17.90
N ARG A 484 3.85 -10.40 17.88
CA ARG A 484 3.03 -11.57 18.24
C ARG A 484 2.99 -12.69 17.19
N GLN A 485 3.45 -12.44 15.96
CA GLN A 485 3.39 -13.38 14.84
C GLN A 485 4.71 -13.52 14.08
N CYS A 486 5.81 -12.99 14.64
CA CYS A 486 7.12 -13.08 14.02
C CYS A 486 7.88 -14.29 14.53
N PHE A 487 8.70 -14.89 13.65
CA PHE A 487 9.66 -15.89 14.09
C PHE A 487 10.79 -15.22 14.88
N ALA A 488 11.21 -15.89 15.93
CA ALA A 488 12.43 -15.56 16.64
C ALA A 488 13.52 -16.56 16.25
N HIS A 489 14.70 -16.06 15.93
CA HIS A 489 15.84 -16.83 15.45
C HIS A 489 17.01 -16.70 16.42
N TYR A 490 17.60 -17.82 16.75
CA TYR A 490 18.82 -17.92 17.54
C TYR A 490 19.83 -18.71 16.71
N VAL A 491 21.01 -18.12 16.51
CA VAL A 491 22.08 -18.73 15.72
C VAL A 491 23.36 -18.71 16.53
N SER A 492 23.92 -19.86 16.78
CA SER A 492 25.26 -20.02 17.36
C SER A 492 26.17 -20.68 16.35
N ILE A 493 27.33 -20.09 16.08
CA ILE A 493 28.31 -20.58 15.11
C ILE A 493 29.65 -20.72 15.81
N SER A 494 30.25 -21.90 15.68
CA SER A 494 31.61 -22.22 16.13
C SER A 494 32.45 -22.59 14.90
N TYR A 495 33.48 -21.79 14.61
CA TYR A 495 34.39 -22.02 13.48
C TYR A 495 35.78 -21.49 13.78
N GLN A 496 36.81 -22.30 13.48
CA GLN A 496 38.25 -21.98 13.72
C GLN A 496 38.57 -21.47 15.13
N GLY A 497 37.91 -22.02 16.15
CA GLY A 497 38.11 -21.64 17.55
C GLY A 497 37.45 -20.35 17.99
N GLN A 498 36.64 -19.75 17.11
CA GLN A 498 35.77 -18.62 17.45
C GLN A 498 34.34 -19.10 17.59
N GLU A 499 33.64 -18.65 18.62
CA GLU A 499 32.24 -18.92 18.86
C GLU A 499 31.47 -17.61 19.01
N LYS A 500 30.31 -17.50 18.35
CA LYS A 500 29.43 -16.33 18.45
C LYS A 500 27.97 -16.69 18.28
N THR A 501 27.18 -16.15 19.19
CA THR A 501 25.74 -16.34 19.22
C THR A 501 25.01 -15.03 18.97
N VAL A 502 23.97 -15.05 18.13
CA VAL A 502 23.12 -13.89 17.86
C VAL A 502 21.66 -14.35 17.88
N SER A 503 20.79 -13.59 18.54
CA SER A 503 19.34 -13.81 18.56
C SER A 503 18.57 -12.64 17.99
N GLN A 504 17.53 -12.92 17.22
CA GLN A 504 16.71 -11.92 16.51
C GLN A 504 15.25 -12.31 16.46
N VAL A 505 14.37 -11.29 16.28
CA VAL A 505 12.97 -11.46 15.89
C VAL A 505 12.78 -10.84 14.50
N ASP A 506 12.06 -11.53 13.61
CA ASP A 506 11.75 -11.03 12.26
C ASP A 506 11.10 -9.63 12.30
N GLY A 507 11.45 -8.77 11.34
CA GLY A 507 10.94 -7.39 11.28
C GLY A 507 11.72 -6.38 12.11
N THR A 508 12.85 -6.74 12.72
CA THR A 508 13.74 -5.80 13.41
C THR A 508 14.52 -4.96 12.38
N ALA A 509 14.30 -3.64 12.36
CA ALA A 509 14.76 -2.72 11.31
C ALA A 509 16.26 -2.37 11.31
N SER A 510 17.09 -2.98 12.16
CA SER A 510 18.50 -2.55 12.34
C SER A 510 19.52 -3.68 12.26
N MET A 511 19.26 -4.71 11.45
CA MET A 511 20.16 -5.85 11.33
C MET A 511 21.28 -5.60 10.32
N PRO A 512 22.52 -6.03 10.61
CA PRO A 512 23.57 -6.08 9.61
C PRO A 512 23.17 -6.97 8.43
N ALA A 513 23.47 -6.55 7.21
CA ALA A 513 23.17 -7.32 5.99
C ALA A 513 23.77 -8.74 6.03
N GLY A 514 24.94 -8.90 6.64
CA GLY A 514 25.59 -10.18 6.84
C GLY A 514 24.79 -11.21 7.63
N TYR A 515 23.95 -10.76 8.58
CA TYR A 515 23.09 -11.68 9.35
C TYR A 515 21.98 -12.28 8.50
N THR A 516 21.29 -11.46 7.73
CA THR A 516 20.20 -11.92 6.85
C THR A 516 20.72 -12.90 5.78
N LEU A 517 21.91 -12.65 5.23
CA LEU A 517 22.57 -13.54 4.29
C LEU A 517 22.99 -14.85 4.97
N THR A 518 23.50 -14.78 6.19
CA THR A 518 23.84 -15.98 7.00
C THR A 518 22.61 -16.85 7.23
N LEU A 519 21.47 -16.27 7.63
CA LEU A 519 20.22 -17.02 7.78
C LEU A 519 19.75 -17.67 6.47
N ALA A 520 19.86 -16.96 5.34
CA ALA A 520 19.45 -17.49 4.05
C ALA A 520 20.29 -18.71 3.65
N VAL A 521 21.61 -18.65 3.85
CA VAL A 521 22.52 -19.76 3.55
C VAL A 521 22.33 -20.94 4.51
N ILE A 522 22.14 -20.70 5.81
CA ILE A 522 21.85 -21.77 6.77
C ILE A 522 20.56 -22.50 6.35
N ARG A 523 19.50 -21.75 6.04
CA ARG A 523 18.20 -22.33 5.66
C ARG A 523 18.26 -23.17 4.38
N SER A 524 19.17 -22.90 3.46
CA SER A 524 19.27 -23.67 2.20
C SER A 524 19.70 -25.13 2.41
N VAL A 525 20.36 -25.45 3.51
CA VAL A 525 20.83 -26.81 3.83
C VAL A 525 19.96 -27.54 4.85
N LEU A 526 19.03 -26.86 5.52
CA LEU A 526 18.15 -27.46 6.51
C LEU A 526 17.13 -28.43 5.89
N PRO A 527 16.75 -29.50 6.57
CA PRO A 527 15.60 -30.31 6.21
C PRO A 527 14.28 -29.59 6.52
N ASP A 528 13.24 -29.83 5.70
CA ASP A 528 11.88 -29.40 6.01
C ASP A 528 11.26 -30.35 7.04
N ILE A 529 11.15 -29.90 8.29
CA ILE A 529 10.46 -30.66 9.36
C ILE A 529 8.93 -30.45 9.27
N ASN A 530 8.52 -29.26 8.88
CA ASN A 530 7.13 -28.91 8.60
C ASN A 530 7.01 -28.36 7.17
N PRO A 531 6.70 -29.18 6.15
CA PRO A 531 6.36 -28.63 4.83
C PRO A 531 5.13 -27.73 5.01
N ALA A 532 5.23 -26.47 4.55
CA ALA A 532 4.10 -25.56 4.55
C ALA A 532 2.91 -26.20 3.83
N PRO A 533 1.68 -26.08 4.38
CA PRO A 533 0.48 -26.59 3.75
C PRO A 533 0.18 -25.89 2.41
#